data_d57a5806ea5b368cdf1fbff095b436b9
#
_entry.id   d57a5806ea5b368cdf1fbff095b436b9
#
_cell.length_a   1.000
_cell.length_b   1.000
_cell.length_c   1.000
_cell.angle_alpha   90.00
_cell.angle_beta   90.00
_cell.angle_gamma   90.00
#
_symmetry.space_group_name_H-M   'P 1'
#
loop_
_entity.id
_entity.type
_entity.pdbx_description
1 polymer ?
#
loop_
_entity_poly.entity_id
_entity_poly.type
_entity_poly.pdbx_seq_one_letter_code
_entity_poly.pdbx_strand_id
1 'polypeptide(L)'
;TEEFIRDYCLYLKNVVGLAQSSIWIYSIPLKHIVTTAHYNGKIPRNPFAMYHVDPDHKEREFLTLDELTAMTEINLEDPNMAFARDLFLFGCWTGISFIDIKNLTEDNICMINGAHWIVSKRQKTGVPFQIRLLSDTNLSERAVICSTSAILTASTNASRK
;
A
#
# COMPACT_ATOMS: atom_id res chain seq x y z
N THR A 1 3.92 -25.19 -25.90
CA THR A 1 3.40 -24.46 -27.08
C THR A 1 2.75 -23.15 -26.62
N GLU A 2 2.59 -22.19 -27.51
CA GLU A 2 1.86 -20.94 -27.27
C GLU A 2 0.39 -21.23 -26.89
N GLU A 3 -0.22 -22.20 -27.54
CA GLU A 3 -1.57 -22.69 -27.25
C GLU A 3 -1.73 -23.09 -25.77
N PHE A 4 -0.76 -23.81 -25.21
CA PHE A 4 -0.78 -24.17 -23.79
C PHE A 4 -0.83 -22.94 -22.88
N ILE A 5 -0.08 -21.88 -23.20
CA ILE A 5 -0.12 -20.64 -22.39
C ILE A 5 -1.49 -19.96 -22.48
N ARG A 6 -2.08 -19.95 -23.68
CA ARG A 6 -3.41 -19.39 -23.91
C ARG A 6 -4.48 -20.19 -23.15
N ASP A 7 -4.45 -21.50 -23.22
CA ASP A 7 -5.37 -22.39 -22.50
C ASP A 7 -5.23 -22.26 -20.99
N TYR A 8 -4.00 -22.14 -20.51
CA TYR A 8 -3.73 -21.87 -19.10
C TYR A 8 -4.35 -20.54 -18.64
N CYS A 9 -4.19 -19.47 -19.41
CA CYS A 9 -4.80 -18.18 -19.09
C CYS A 9 -6.35 -18.24 -19.14
N LEU A 10 -6.92 -18.96 -20.11
CA LEU A 10 -8.35 -19.19 -20.21
C LEU A 10 -8.88 -20.01 -19.02
N TYR A 11 -8.16 -21.03 -18.61
CA TYR A 11 -8.50 -21.81 -17.42
C TYR A 11 -8.53 -20.92 -16.17
N LEU A 12 -7.49 -20.10 -15.95
CA LEU A 12 -7.43 -19.18 -14.82
C LEU A 12 -8.58 -18.17 -14.84
N LYS A 13 -8.99 -17.72 -16.02
CA LYS A 13 -10.10 -16.77 -16.18
C LYS A 13 -11.46 -17.41 -15.96
N ASN A 14 -11.73 -18.54 -16.64
CA ASN A 14 -13.08 -19.09 -16.76
C ASN A 14 -13.40 -20.14 -15.69
N VAL A 15 -12.41 -20.88 -15.21
CA VAL A 15 -12.59 -21.96 -14.22
C VAL A 15 -12.23 -21.47 -12.82
N VAL A 16 -11.11 -20.80 -12.68
CA VAL A 16 -10.66 -20.27 -11.38
C VAL A 16 -11.30 -18.93 -11.06
N GLY A 17 -11.77 -18.17 -12.06
CA GLY A 17 -12.45 -16.88 -11.89
C GLY A 17 -11.51 -15.71 -11.54
N LEU A 18 -10.25 -15.77 -11.96
CA LEU A 18 -9.28 -14.72 -11.66
C LEU A 18 -9.46 -13.48 -12.55
N ALA A 19 -9.23 -12.31 -11.97
CA ALA A 19 -9.12 -11.05 -12.70
C ALA A 19 -7.87 -11.04 -13.59
N GLN A 20 -7.91 -10.29 -14.71
CA GLN A 20 -6.82 -10.20 -15.68
C GLN A 20 -5.47 -9.82 -15.05
N SER A 21 -5.47 -8.89 -14.09
CA SER A 21 -4.25 -8.49 -13.36
C SER A 21 -3.64 -9.65 -12.56
N SER A 22 -4.49 -10.52 -11.98
CA SER A 22 -4.02 -11.73 -11.26
C SER A 22 -3.46 -12.77 -12.24
N ILE A 23 -4.10 -12.98 -13.38
CA ILE A 23 -3.61 -13.87 -14.44
C ILE A 23 -2.22 -13.41 -14.91
N TRP A 24 -2.04 -12.10 -15.10
CA TRP A 24 -0.73 -11.53 -15.43
C TRP A 24 0.32 -11.85 -14.37
N ILE A 25 0.03 -11.64 -13.08
CA ILE A 25 0.95 -11.96 -11.97
C ILE A 25 1.33 -13.45 -11.96
N TYR A 26 0.36 -14.36 -12.16
CA TYR A 26 0.64 -15.80 -12.23
C TYR A 26 1.43 -16.22 -13.47
N SER A 27 1.32 -15.46 -14.56
CA SER A 27 2.09 -15.73 -15.79
C SER A 27 3.57 -15.34 -15.69
N ILE A 28 3.94 -14.40 -14.80
CA ILE A 28 5.33 -13.93 -14.64
C ILE A 28 6.30 -15.06 -14.24
N PRO A 29 6.06 -15.83 -13.16
CA PRO A 29 6.98 -16.91 -12.79
C PRO A 29 7.01 -18.04 -13.84
N LEU A 30 5.86 -18.35 -14.46
CA LEU A 30 5.81 -19.31 -15.54
C LEU A 30 6.66 -18.87 -16.74
N LYS A 31 6.53 -17.60 -17.14
CA LYS A 31 7.36 -17.01 -18.22
C LYS A 31 8.84 -17.09 -17.88
N HIS A 32 9.22 -16.80 -16.64
CA HIS A 32 10.62 -16.88 -16.20
C HIS A 32 11.17 -18.30 -16.31
N ILE A 33 10.46 -19.31 -15.79
CA ILE A 33 10.86 -20.72 -15.85
C ILE A 33 11.01 -21.19 -17.29
N VAL A 34 10.03 -20.92 -18.14
CA VAL A 34 10.04 -21.33 -19.54
C VAL A 34 11.16 -20.65 -20.32
N THR A 35 11.36 -19.36 -20.10
CA THR A 35 12.45 -18.61 -20.74
C THR A 35 13.83 -19.16 -20.34
N THR A 36 14.02 -19.43 -19.04
CA THR A 36 15.25 -20.04 -18.53
C THR A 36 15.47 -21.45 -19.11
N ALA A 37 14.42 -22.26 -19.22
CA ALA A 37 14.48 -23.58 -19.83
C ALA A 37 14.89 -23.50 -21.33
N HIS A 38 14.41 -22.50 -22.04
CA HIS A 38 14.79 -22.26 -23.42
C HIS A 38 16.26 -21.86 -23.54
N TYR A 39 16.74 -20.91 -22.75
CA TYR A 39 18.15 -20.49 -22.75
C TYR A 39 19.12 -21.64 -22.37
N ASN A 40 18.68 -22.53 -21.52
CA ASN A 40 19.44 -23.74 -21.12
C ASN A 40 19.31 -24.91 -22.14
N GLY A 41 18.69 -24.69 -23.30
CA GLY A 41 18.53 -25.70 -24.36
C GLY A 41 17.56 -26.84 -23.98
N LYS A 42 16.76 -26.72 -22.90
CA LYS A 42 15.83 -27.74 -22.47
C LYS A 42 14.56 -27.81 -23.35
N ILE A 43 14.18 -26.70 -23.94
CA ILE A 43 13.06 -26.59 -24.88
C ILE A 43 13.50 -25.85 -26.14
N PRO A 44 13.07 -26.31 -27.34
CA PRO A 44 13.56 -25.77 -28.62
C PRO A 44 12.98 -24.38 -28.94
N ARG A 45 11.82 -24.04 -28.40
CA ARG A 45 11.12 -22.76 -28.66
C ARG A 45 10.56 -22.19 -27.36
N ASN A 46 10.63 -20.87 -27.23
CA ASN A 46 9.99 -20.15 -26.14
C ASN A 46 8.53 -19.82 -26.50
N PRO A 47 7.54 -20.44 -25.85
CA PRO A 47 6.12 -20.17 -26.15
C PRO A 47 5.65 -18.76 -25.77
N PHE A 48 6.43 -18.02 -24.96
CA PHE A 48 6.14 -16.62 -24.64
C PHE A 48 6.79 -15.63 -25.63
N ALA A 49 7.47 -16.09 -26.68
CA ALA A 49 8.13 -15.19 -27.62
C ALA A 49 7.13 -14.28 -28.35
N MET A 50 5.96 -14.83 -28.71
CA MET A 50 4.89 -14.13 -29.45
C MET A 50 3.63 -13.89 -28.62
N TYR A 51 3.55 -14.45 -27.41
CA TYR A 51 2.37 -14.33 -26.55
C TYR A 51 2.67 -13.47 -25.32
N HIS A 52 1.91 -12.41 -25.18
CA HIS A 52 1.99 -11.50 -24.04
C HIS A 52 0.69 -11.59 -23.23
N VAL A 53 0.86 -11.63 -21.91
CA VAL A 53 -0.25 -11.49 -20.98
C VAL A 53 -0.12 -10.11 -20.38
N ASP A 54 -1.05 -9.22 -20.70
CA ASP A 54 -1.03 -7.86 -20.21
C ASP A 54 -1.94 -7.71 -18.98
N PRO A 55 -1.55 -6.88 -18.00
CA PRO A 55 -2.43 -6.53 -16.91
C PRO A 55 -3.59 -5.66 -17.40
N ASP A 56 -4.71 -5.73 -16.70
CA ASP A 56 -5.80 -4.79 -16.89
C ASP A 56 -5.43 -3.44 -16.25
N HIS A 57 -5.21 -2.42 -17.07
CA HIS A 57 -4.92 -1.08 -16.61
C HIS A 57 -6.23 -0.38 -16.22
N LYS A 58 -6.54 -0.40 -14.92
CA LYS A 58 -7.60 0.44 -14.38
C LYS A 58 -6.98 1.76 -13.92
N GLU A 59 -7.47 2.85 -14.47
CA GLU A 59 -7.19 4.16 -13.91
C GLU A 59 -7.72 4.20 -12.48
N ARG A 60 -6.89 4.68 -11.57
CA ARG A 60 -7.27 4.87 -10.17
C ARG A 60 -7.53 6.35 -9.96
N GLU A 61 -8.68 6.62 -9.41
CA GLU A 61 -9.01 7.96 -8.94
C GLU A 61 -8.12 8.32 -7.74
N PHE A 62 -7.91 9.60 -7.55
CA PHE A 62 -7.17 10.17 -6.42
C PHE A 62 -7.98 11.30 -5.81
N LEU A 63 -7.77 11.55 -4.52
CA LEU A 63 -8.41 12.66 -3.84
C LEU A 63 -7.68 13.97 -4.16
N THR A 64 -8.43 14.99 -4.47
CA THR A 64 -7.94 16.35 -4.60
C THR A 64 -7.66 16.97 -3.23
N LEU A 65 -6.91 18.08 -3.21
CA LEU A 65 -6.64 18.79 -1.96
C LEU A 65 -7.92 19.33 -1.31
N ASP A 66 -8.88 19.78 -2.12
CA ASP A 66 -10.16 20.27 -1.64
C ASP A 66 -10.99 19.19 -0.97
N GLU A 67 -10.99 17.96 -1.53
CA GLU A 67 -11.65 16.80 -0.93
C GLU A 67 -10.99 16.39 0.38
N LEU A 68 -9.64 16.39 0.45
CA LEU A 68 -8.92 16.13 1.70
C LEU A 68 -9.23 17.18 2.76
N THR A 69 -9.33 18.44 2.37
CA THR A 69 -9.70 19.55 3.26
C THR A 69 -11.13 19.34 3.79
N ALA A 70 -12.07 19.06 2.90
CA ALA A 70 -13.45 18.76 3.27
C ALA A 70 -13.55 17.57 4.24
N MET A 71 -12.77 16.49 4.02
CA MET A 71 -12.71 15.36 4.95
C MET A 71 -12.19 15.76 6.33
N THR A 72 -11.27 16.72 6.41
CA THR A 72 -10.73 17.20 7.69
C THR A 72 -11.77 17.98 8.48
N GLU A 73 -12.67 18.70 7.80
CA GLU A 73 -13.68 19.57 8.42
C GLU A 73 -14.97 18.84 8.79
N ILE A 74 -15.24 17.66 8.22
CA ILE A 74 -16.44 16.88 8.50
C ILE A 74 -16.49 16.50 10.00
N ASN A 75 -17.60 16.84 10.66
CA ASN A 75 -17.91 16.36 12.00
C ASN A 75 -18.58 14.99 11.91
N LEU A 76 -17.92 13.95 12.43
CA LEU A 76 -18.43 12.58 12.47
C LEU A 76 -18.88 12.26 13.90
N GLU A 77 -20.14 11.85 14.05
CA GLU A 77 -20.70 11.47 15.36
C GLU A 77 -20.17 10.12 15.85
N ASP A 78 -19.89 9.18 14.94
CA ASP A 78 -19.31 7.86 15.29
C ASP A 78 -17.79 7.98 15.54
N PRO A 79 -17.32 7.67 16.78
CA PRO A 79 -15.90 7.73 17.12
C PRO A 79 -15.03 6.80 16.27
N ASN A 80 -15.56 5.65 15.80
CA ASN A 80 -14.79 4.73 14.97
C ASN A 80 -14.58 5.30 13.56
N MET A 81 -15.61 5.95 13.02
CA MET A 81 -15.50 6.63 11.73
C MET A 81 -14.57 7.84 11.82
N ALA A 82 -14.63 8.63 12.89
CA ALA A 82 -13.73 9.73 13.15
C ALA A 82 -12.26 9.23 13.22
N PHE A 83 -12.02 8.16 13.97
CA PHE A 83 -10.70 7.55 14.08
C PHE A 83 -10.19 7.02 12.72
N ALA A 84 -11.04 6.34 11.94
CA ALA A 84 -10.68 5.84 10.62
C ALA A 84 -10.32 6.96 9.65
N ARG A 85 -11.08 8.07 9.67
CA ARG A 85 -10.78 9.29 8.91
C ARG A 85 -9.42 9.87 9.30
N ASP A 86 -9.15 10.05 10.59
CA ASP A 86 -7.92 10.66 11.09
C ASP A 86 -6.70 9.80 10.72
N LEU A 87 -6.84 8.47 10.81
CA LEU A 87 -5.81 7.52 10.39
C LEU A 87 -5.53 7.60 8.88
N PHE A 88 -6.58 7.74 8.08
CA PHE A 88 -6.47 7.90 6.62
C PHE A 88 -5.77 9.22 6.26
N LEU A 89 -6.20 10.34 6.86
CA LEU A 89 -5.58 11.66 6.66
C LEU A 89 -4.11 11.65 7.08
N PHE A 90 -3.78 11.03 8.21
CA PHE A 90 -2.39 10.86 8.65
C PHE A 90 -1.56 10.10 7.59
N GLY A 91 -2.11 9.03 7.02
CA GLY A 91 -1.48 8.29 5.92
C GLY A 91 -1.27 9.15 4.67
N CYS A 92 -2.25 9.98 4.31
CA CYS A 92 -2.15 10.90 3.16
C CYS A 92 -1.04 11.94 3.34
N TRP A 93 -0.90 12.54 4.54
CA TRP A 93 0.08 13.57 4.83
C TRP A 93 1.50 13.03 5.04
N THR A 94 1.63 11.82 5.57
CA THR A 94 2.94 11.22 5.89
C THR A 94 3.46 10.27 4.83
N GLY A 95 2.59 9.73 3.98
CA GLY A 95 2.93 8.67 3.02
C GLY A 95 3.28 7.33 3.69
N ILE A 96 2.97 7.17 4.98
CA ILE A 96 3.22 5.93 5.72
C ILE A 96 2.13 4.91 5.38
N SER A 97 2.51 3.66 5.19
CA SER A 97 1.53 2.60 4.94
C SER A 97 0.70 2.30 6.20
N PHE A 98 -0.55 1.86 6.02
CA PHE A 98 -1.45 1.54 7.13
C PHE A 98 -0.81 0.60 8.18
N ILE A 99 -0.11 -0.43 7.73
CA ILE A 99 0.51 -1.40 8.65
C ILE A 99 1.68 -0.77 9.42
N ASP A 100 2.43 0.14 8.80
CA ASP A 100 3.52 0.85 9.48
C ASP A 100 2.94 1.85 10.48
N ILE A 101 1.82 2.55 10.15
CA ILE A 101 1.11 3.43 11.08
C ILE A 101 0.60 2.63 12.30
N LYS A 102 0.00 1.46 12.07
CA LYS A 102 -0.51 0.59 13.14
C LYS A 102 0.57 0.17 14.13
N ASN A 103 1.82 0.09 13.69
CA ASN A 103 2.96 -0.33 14.49
C ASN A 103 3.74 0.86 15.10
N LEU A 104 3.31 2.10 14.87
CA LEU A 104 3.93 3.26 15.51
C LEU A 104 3.68 3.25 17.02
N THR A 105 4.73 3.61 17.76
CA THR A 105 4.72 3.83 19.21
C THR A 105 5.26 5.22 19.53
N GLU A 106 5.11 5.65 20.75
CA GLU A 106 5.67 6.93 21.23
C GLU A 106 7.17 7.01 21.00
N ASP A 107 7.90 5.90 21.15
CA ASP A 107 9.35 5.81 20.95
C ASP A 107 9.77 6.10 19.49
N ASN A 108 8.84 6.03 18.55
CA ASN A 108 9.10 6.38 17.15
C ASN A 108 9.03 7.88 16.88
N ILE A 109 8.58 8.69 17.85
CA ILE A 109 8.46 10.13 17.72
C ILE A 109 9.61 10.78 18.48
N CYS A 110 10.46 11.52 17.77
CA CYS A 110 11.57 12.22 18.36
C CYS A 110 11.61 13.69 17.94
N MET A 111 12.22 14.52 18.76
CA MET A 111 12.42 15.94 18.44
C MET A 111 13.83 16.14 17.89
N ILE A 112 13.93 16.62 16.65
CA ILE A 112 15.21 16.93 15.99
C ILE A 112 15.14 18.38 15.50
N ASN A 113 16.08 19.21 15.95
CA ASN A 113 16.17 20.62 15.59
C ASN A 113 14.85 21.42 15.77
N GLY A 114 14.14 21.16 16.87
CA GLY A 114 12.89 21.85 17.19
C GLY A 114 11.67 21.40 16.38
N ALA A 115 11.76 20.34 15.60
CA ALA A 115 10.67 19.74 14.86
C ALA A 115 10.44 18.28 15.29
N HIS A 116 9.17 17.84 15.25
CA HIS A 116 8.82 16.44 15.48
C HIS A 116 9.11 15.61 14.24
N TRP A 117 9.70 14.43 14.46
CA TRP A 117 10.01 13.45 13.42
C TRP A 117 9.52 12.09 13.80
N ILE A 118 9.04 11.35 12.82
CA ILE A 118 8.79 9.92 12.95
C ILE A 118 10.00 9.17 12.40
N VAL A 119 10.62 8.36 13.25
CA VAL A 119 11.76 7.50 12.90
C VAL A 119 11.36 6.05 13.12
N SER A 120 11.25 5.28 12.04
CA SER A 120 10.81 3.89 12.11
C SER A 120 11.38 3.08 10.93
N LYS A 121 10.95 1.82 10.80
CA LYS A 121 11.34 0.92 9.71
C LYS A 121 10.09 0.36 9.04
N ARG A 122 10.12 0.25 7.72
CA ARG A 122 9.03 -0.40 6.97
C ARG A 122 8.92 -1.87 7.34
N GLN A 123 7.75 -2.32 7.76
CA GLN A 123 7.50 -3.71 8.13
C GLN A 123 7.79 -4.67 6.98
N LYS A 124 7.40 -4.33 5.76
CA LYS A 124 7.55 -5.21 4.58
C LYS A 124 9.00 -5.40 4.16
N THR A 125 9.84 -4.39 4.26
CA THR A 125 11.19 -4.38 3.67
C THR A 125 12.31 -4.18 4.68
N GLY A 126 12.00 -3.79 5.93
CA GLY A 126 12.99 -3.44 6.95
C GLY A 126 13.74 -2.12 6.69
N VAL A 127 13.39 -1.41 5.61
CA VAL A 127 14.06 -0.15 5.24
C VAL A 127 13.70 0.93 6.25
N PRO A 128 14.69 1.61 6.88
CA PRO A 128 14.43 2.72 7.79
C PRO A 128 13.87 3.92 7.03
N PHE A 129 12.99 4.66 7.69
CA PHE A 129 12.48 5.94 7.17
C PHE A 129 12.43 6.99 8.28
N GLN A 130 12.51 8.25 7.86
CA GLN A 130 12.39 9.42 8.72
C GLN A 130 11.47 10.41 8.04
N ILE A 131 10.43 10.84 8.73
CA ILE A 131 9.42 11.76 8.20
C ILE A 131 9.29 12.92 9.19
N ARG A 132 9.50 14.14 8.70
CA ARG A 132 9.25 15.34 9.48
C ARG A 132 7.75 15.58 9.57
N LEU A 133 7.25 15.77 10.78
CA LEU A 133 5.87 16.24 11.00
C LEU A 133 5.86 17.76 10.78
N LEU A 134 5.07 18.19 9.80
CA LEU A 134 4.96 19.60 9.47
C LEU A 134 4.03 20.28 10.48
N SER A 135 4.55 21.30 11.18
CA SER A 135 3.78 22.11 12.14
C SER A 135 3.11 23.35 11.52
N ASP A 136 3.44 23.67 10.25
CA ASP A 136 3.20 24.99 9.70
C ASP A 136 1.96 25.14 8.80
N THR A 137 1.09 24.16 8.71
CA THR A 137 -0.18 24.31 7.99
C THR A 137 -1.34 24.03 8.94
N ASN A 138 -2.27 24.96 9.06
CA ASN A 138 -3.49 24.86 9.90
C ASN A 138 -4.31 23.57 9.66
N LEU A 139 -4.07 22.86 8.56
CA LEU A 139 -4.68 21.59 8.20
C LEU A 139 -3.85 20.39 8.66
N SER A 140 -2.50 20.48 8.60
CA SER A 140 -1.61 19.39 8.99
C SER A 140 -1.49 19.28 10.52
N GLU A 141 -1.50 20.39 11.25
CA GLU A 141 -1.46 20.37 12.73
C GLU A 141 -2.67 19.64 13.33
N ARG A 142 -3.88 19.94 12.86
CA ARG A 142 -5.10 19.29 13.39
C ARG A 142 -5.16 17.81 13.03
N ALA A 143 -4.82 17.44 11.79
CA ALA A 143 -4.82 16.04 11.36
C ALA A 143 -3.69 15.25 12.03
N VAL A 144 -2.48 15.82 12.15
CA VAL A 144 -1.32 15.16 12.76
C VAL A 144 -1.46 15.08 14.28
N ILE A 145 -1.92 16.13 14.96
CA ILE A 145 -2.12 16.13 16.41
C ILE A 145 -3.29 15.21 16.80
N CYS A 146 -4.41 15.26 16.06
CA CYS A 146 -5.53 14.35 16.31
C CYS A 146 -5.16 12.88 16.03
N SER A 147 -4.43 12.60 14.94
CA SER A 147 -4.07 11.23 14.59
C SER A 147 -2.94 10.67 15.47
N THR A 148 -1.93 11.45 15.84
CA THR A 148 -0.93 11.01 16.81
C THR A 148 -1.55 10.81 18.20
N SER A 149 -2.40 11.70 18.67
CA SER A 149 -3.13 11.53 19.94
C SER A 149 -4.06 10.32 19.90
N ALA A 150 -4.78 10.08 18.78
CA ALA A 150 -5.68 8.94 18.63
C ALA A 150 -4.92 7.60 18.50
N ILE A 151 -3.78 7.59 17.81
CA ILE A 151 -2.91 6.40 17.69
C ILE A 151 -2.28 6.08 19.06
N LEU A 152 -1.82 7.08 19.80
CA LEU A 152 -1.22 6.92 21.12
C LEU A 152 -2.26 6.42 22.14
N THR A 153 -3.50 6.91 22.11
CA THR A 153 -4.58 6.41 22.98
C THR A 153 -5.06 5.01 22.60
N ALA A 154 -5.03 4.63 21.33
CA ALA A 154 -5.40 3.28 20.90
C ALA A 154 -4.35 2.23 21.28
N SER A 155 -3.05 2.57 21.24
CA SER A 155 -1.96 1.65 21.63
C SER A 155 -1.97 1.37 23.13
N THR A 156 -2.26 2.37 23.98
CA THR A 156 -2.38 2.20 25.45
C THR A 156 -3.57 1.32 25.86
N ASN A 157 -4.65 1.32 25.09
CA ASN A 157 -5.80 0.45 25.34
C ASN A 157 -5.61 -0.99 24.84
N ALA A 158 -4.74 -1.22 23.83
CA ALA A 158 -4.42 -2.56 23.33
C ALA A 158 -3.44 -3.32 24.24
N SER A 159 -2.62 -2.62 25.02
CA SER A 159 -1.66 -3.22 25.97
C SER A 159 -2.27 -3.58 27.33
N ARG A 160 -3.58 -3.29 27.55
CA ARG A 160 -4.31 -3.59 28.78
C ARG A 160 -5.32 -4.74 28.66
N LYS A 161 -5.29 -5.49 27.59
CA LYS A 161 -6.00 -6.76 27.40
C LYS A 161 -4.96 -7.86 27.09
#